data_a206f7deafc1e0fd6aa4a8079058b88a
#
_entry.id   a206f7deafc1e0fd6aa4a8079058b88a
#
_cell.length_a   1.000
_cell.length_b   1.000
_cell.length_c   1.000
_cell.angle_alpha   90.00
_cell.angle_beta   90.00
_cell.angle_gamma   90.00
#
_symmetry.space_group_name_H-M   'P 1'
#
loop_
_entity.id
_entity.type
_entity.pdbx_description
1 polymer ?
#
loop_
_entity_poly.entity_id
_entity_poly.type
_entity_poly.pdbx_seq_one_letter_code
_entity_poly.pdbx_strand_id
1 'polypeptide(L)'
;MNMSKSQDAIKAYELVRALQKRFVDKLDDLSSKFGENKKFEEVQWLRNNGLYGGGNRFEARDEVLFNTASVNVSQVHYDEDLSKSLQSASAISTIIHPKNPNVPSIHIHISLTSFKDGNSYWRIMADLNPSLENMEDKKIFDECLKQISKENYEEGTKQGEKYFFIPALNRHRGVSHFYLENYKTEDKQKDFDFALDFGKSVIDTYIDIISNAFETRKT
;
A
#
# COMPACT_ATOMS: atom_id res chain seq x y z
N MET A 1 17.25 -7.46 -12.59
CA MET A 1 17.11 -7.49 -11.11
C MET A 1 17.14 -8.94 -10.66
N ASN A 2 18.04 -9.31 -9.76
CA ASN A 2 18.02 -10.65 -9.16
C ASN A 2 16.86 -10.73 -8.16
N MET A 3 16.25 -11.92 -8.08
CA MET A 3 15.14 -12.20 -7.17
C MET A 3 15.58 -13.18 -6.09
N SER A 4 14.96 -13.11 -4.91
CA SER A 4 15.17 -14.11 -3.86
C SER A 4 14.72 -15.50 -4.33
N LYS A 5 15.45 -16.53 -3.92
CA LYS A 5 15.14 -17.94 -4.20
C LYS A 5 14.12 -18.53 -3.21
N SER A 6 13.81 -17.81 -2.12
CA SER A 6 12.84 -18.24 -1.11
C SER A 6 11.44 -18.33 -1.68
N GLN A 7 10.72 -19.43 -1.45
CA GLN A 7 9.35 -19.61 -1.91
C GLN A 7 8.39 -18.56 -1.31
N ASP A 8 8.55 -18.20 -0.04
CA ASP A 8 7.75 -17.18 0.60
C ASP A 8 8.01 -15.80 -0.03
N ALA A 9 9.28 -15.49 -0.37
CA ALA A 9 9.64 -14.24 -1.03
C ALA A 9 9.06 -14.16 -2.46
N ILE A 10 9.08 -15.27 -3.21
CA ILE A 10 8.50 -15.34 -4.56
C ILE A 10 6.99 -15.10 -4.49
N LYS A 11 6.28 -15.84 -3.62
CA LYS A 11 4.82 -15.66 -3.42
C LYS A 11 4.46 -14.24 -2.99
N ALA A 12 5.22 -13.67 -2.04
CA ALA A 12 4.99 -12.31 -1.56
C ALA A 12 5.20 -11.28 -2.68
N TYR A 13 6.23 -11.47 -3.52
CA TYR A 13 6.47 -10.58 -4.66
C TYR A 13 5.34 -10.66 -5.69
N GLU A 14 4.86 -11.88 -6.00
CA GLU A 14 3.71 -12.08 -6.89
C GLU A 14 2.45 -11.38 -6.34
N LEU A 15 2.20 -11.51 -5.02
CA LEU A 15 1.08 -10.85 -4.36
C LEU A 15 1.16 -9.33 -4.50
N VAL A 16 2.29 -8.71 -4.15
CA VAL A 16 2.42 -7.25 -4.22
C VAL A 16 2.42 -6.73 -5.65
N ARG A 17 2.90 -7.52 -6.63
CA ARG A 17 2.79 -7.20 -8.06
C ARG A 17 1.33 -7.25 -8.55
N ALA A 18 0.55 -8.22 -8.09
CA ALA A 18 -0.88 -8.29 -8.41
C ALA A 18 -1.65 -7.08 -7.86
N LEU A 19 -1.35 -6.66 -6.62
CA LEU A 19 -1.92 -5.46 -6.03
C LEU A 19 -1.49 -4.18 -6.78
N GLN A 20 -0.22 -4.09 -7.17
CA GLN A 20 0.29 -2.97 -7.97
C GLN A 20 -0.46 -2.84 -9.28
N LYS A 21 -0.55 -3.95 -10.03
CA LYS A 21 -1.27 -3.96 -11.31
C LYS A 21 -2.72 -3.53 -11.13
N ARG A 22 -3.44 -4.10 -10.14
CA ARG A 22 -4.82 -3.73 -9.83
C ARG A 22 -4.96 -2.23 -9.56
N PHE A 23 -4.07 -1.66 -8.77
CA PHE A 23 -4.15 -0.25 -8.41
C PHE A 23 -3.85 0.66 -9.59
N VAL A 24 -2.77 0.37 -10.32
CA VAL A 24 -2.37 1.15 -11.51
C VAL A 24 -3.45 1.12 -12.59
N ASP A 25 -4.00 -0.05 -12.91
CA ASP A 25 -5.09 -0.17 -13.90
C ASP A 25 -6.27 0.73 -13.54
N LYS A 26 -6.70 0.72 -12.26
CA LYS A 26 -7.82 1.55 -11.79
C LYS A 26 -7.50 3.06 -11.76
N LEU A 27 -6.26 3.43 -11.44
CA LEU A 27 -5.81 4.84 -11.51
C LEU A 27 -5.72 5.34 -12.97
N ASP A 28 -5.32 4.48 -13.89
CA ASP A 28 -5.34 4.76 -15.33
C ASP A 28 -6.77 4.99 -15.85
N ASP A 29 -7.73 4.17 -15.37
CA ASP A 29 -9.15 4.34 -15.70
C ASP A 29 -9.69 5.68 -15.17
N LEU A 30 -9.27 6.11 -13.97
CA LEU A 30 -9.64 7.43 -13.43
C LEU A 30 -9.05 8.57 -14.28
N SER A 31 -7.79 8.46 -14.72
CA SER A 31 -7.17 9.43 -15.63
C SER A 31 -7.93 9.51 -16.94
N SER A 32 -8.39 8.38 -17.47
CA SER A 32 -9.19 8.33 -18.69
C SER A 32 -10.57 8.96 -18.53
N LYS A 33 -11.18 8.82 -17.32
CA LYS A 33 -12.54 9.33 -17.05
C LYS A 33 -12.57 10.81 -16.67
N PHE A 34 -11.62 11.28 -15.87
CA PHE A 34 -11.66 12.58 -15.21
C PHE A 34 -10.46 13.49 -15.52
N GLY A 35 -9.40 12.98 -16.12
CA GLY A 35 -8.15 13.67 -16.38
C GLY A 35 -7.79 13.80 -17.85
N GLU A 36 -6.49 13.80 -18.13
CA GLU A 36 -5.92 13.96 -19.47
C GLU A 36 -5.71 12.62 -20.21
N ASN A 37 -6.21 11.52 -19.69
CA ASN A 37 -6.00 10.17 -20.24
C ASN A 37 -4.51 9.80 -20.35
N LYS A 38 -3.72 10.20 -19.37
CA LYS A 38 -2.30 9.86 -19.27
C LYS A 38 -2.12 8.67 -18.35
N LYS A 39 -1.52 7.62 -18.83
CA LYS A 39 -1.21 6.42 -18.05
C LYS A 39 -0.04 6.64 -17.12
N PHE A 40 -0.04 5.86 -16.04
CA PHE A 40 1.11 5.78 -15.16
C PHE A 40 2.32 5.21 -15.89
N GLU A 41 3.48 5.81 -15.69
CA GLU A 41 4.74 5.41 -16.31
C GLU A 41 5.56 4.52 -15.38
N GLU A 42 6.07 3.41 -15.90
CA GLU A 42 6.91 2.49 -15.16
C GLU A 42 8.35 2.98 -15.10
N VAL A 43 8.89 3.04 -13.86
CA VAL A 43 10.29 3.34 -13.58
C VAL A 43 10.90 2.18 -12.80
N GLN A 44 11.89 1.52 -13.39
CA GLN A 44 12.66 0.47 -12.72
C GLN A 44 13.82 1.08 -11.91
N TRP A 45 14.05 0.54 -10.73
CA TRP A 45 15.22 0.86 -9.93
C TRP A 45 15.90 -0.40 -9.40
N LEU A 46 17.22 -0.36 -9.20
CA LEU A 46 18.03 -1.50 -8.83
C LEU A 46 18.80 -1.22 -7.54
N ARG A 47 18.85 -2.21 -6.66
CA ARG A 47 19.70 -2.16 -5.46
C ARG A 47 21.03 -2.85 -5.74
N ASN A 48 22.13 -2.11 -5.59
CA ASN A 48 23.49 -2.58 -5.89
C ASN A 48 23.55 -3.26 -7.28
N ASN A 49 23.20 -2.51 -8.32
CA ASN A 49 23.13 -2.98 -9.71
C ASN A 49 22.28 -4.26 -9.90
N GLY A 50 21.27 -4.44 -9.04
CA GLY A 50 20.36 -5.59 -9.10
C GLY A 50 20.82 -6.81 -8.33
N LEU A 51 21.99 -6.81 -7.71
CA LEU A 51 22.52 -7.93 -6.94
C LEU A 51 21.62 -8.26 -5.74
N TYR A 52 21.12 -7.24 -5.05
CA TYR A 52 20.25 -7.37 -3.88
C TYR A 52 18.78 -7.03 -4.17
N GLY A 53 18.34 -7.20 -5.42
CA GLY A 53 16.98 -6.91 -5.85
C GLY A 53 16.81 -5.51 -6.43
N GLY A 54 15.64 -4.93 -6.20
CA GLY A 54 15.21 -3.65 -6.74
C GLY A 54 13.70 -3.54 -6.73
N GLY A 55 13.14 -2.77 -7.65
CA GLY A 55 11.70 -2.61 -7.74
C GLY A 55 11.25 -1.91 -9.01
N ASN A 56 9.94 -1.88 -9.18
CA ASN A 56 9.25 -1.16 -10.24
C ASN A 56 8.25 -0.20 -9.59
N ARG A 57 8.38 1.07 -9.91
CA ARG A 57 7.49 2.13 -9.47
C ARG A 57 6.71 2.64 -10.67
N PHE A 58 5.40 2.71 -10.53
CA PHE A 58 4.54 3.41 -11.47
C PHE A 58 4.25 4.81 -10.95
N GLU A 59 4.49 5.83 -11.76
CA GLU A 59 4.33 7.24 -11.43
C GLU A 59 3.25 7.88 -12.28
N ALA A 60 2.40 8.71 -11.69
CA ALA A 60 1.41 9.48 -12.42
C ALA A 60 2.07 10.48 -13.38
N ARG A 61 1.44 10.63 -14.57
CA ARG A 61 1.75 11.66 -15.57
C ARG A 61 0.58 12.61 -15.80
N ASP A 62 -0.56 12.34 -15.17
CA ASP A 62 -1.74 13.20 -15.23
C ASP A 62 -1.67 14.27 -14.13
N GLU A 63 -1.20 15.47 -14.50
CA GLU A 63 -1.06 16.60 -13.58
C GLU A 63 -2.37 17.35 -13.32
N VAL A 64 -3.46 16.99 -14.01
CA VAL A 64 -4.80 17.51 -13.72
C VAL A 64 -5.38 16.81 -12.49
N LEU A 65 -5.18 15.49 -12.38
CA LEU A 65 -5.71 14.70 -11.27
C LEU A 65 -4.77 14.62 -10.07
N PHE A 66 -3.45 14.54 -10.28
CA PHE A 66 -2.49 14.21 -9.23
C PHE A 66 -1.41 15.29 -9.05
N ASN A 67 -1.16 15.67 -7.81
CA ASN A 67 0.07 16.39 -7.45
C ASN A 67 1.25 15.42 -7.42
N THR A 68 1.04 14.26 -6.79
CA THR A 68 2.00 13.16 -6.74
C THR A 68 1.21 11.88 -6.59
N ALA A 69 1.50 10.90 -7.43
CA ALA A 69 0.98 9.55 -7.25
C ALA A 69 2.02 8.53 -7.68
N SER A 70 2.25 7.55 -6.81
CA SER A 70 3.23 6.51 -7.02
C SER A 70 2.77 5.19 -6.41
N VAL A 71 2.89 4.11 -7.18
CA VAL A 71 2.65 2.74 -6.74
C VAL A 71 3.93 1.95 -6.94
N ASN A 72 4.71 1.79 -5.86
CA ASN A 72 6.02 1.13 -5.90
C ASN A 72 5.93 -0.29 -5.38
N VAL A 73 6.52 -1.24 -6.10
CA VAL A 73 6.78 -2.61 -5.64
C VAL A 73 8.27 -2.84 -5.61
N SER A 74 8.74 -3.50 -4.57
CA SER A 74 10.14 -3.85 -4.39
C SER A 74 10.32 -5.24 -3.82
N GLN A 75 11.44 -5.86 -4.17
CA GLN A 75 11.99 -6.96 -3.42
C GLN A 75 13.47 -6.70 -3.15
N VAL A 76 13.85 -6.81 -1.88
CA VAL A 76 15.25 -6.78 -1.44
C VAL A 76 15.57 -8.13 -0.85
N HIS A 77 16.75 -8.69 -1.13
CA HIS A 77 17.18 -9.97 -0.57
C HIS A 77 18.70 -10.02 -0.31
N TYR A 78 19.07 -10.91 0.60
CA TYR A 78 20.43 -11.18 1.00
C TYR A 78 20.68 -12.69 1.08
N ASP A 79 20.15 -13.45 0.11
CA ASP A 79 20.22 -14.92 0.11
C ASP A 79 21.66 -15.44 0.25
N GLU A 80 22.61 -14.79 -0.44
CA GLU A 80 24.02 -15.19 -0.48
C GLU A 80 24.90 -14.44 0.56
N ASP A 81 24.37 -13.42 1.24
CA ASP A 81 25.14 -12.64 2.22
C ASP A 81 24.93 -13.18 3.63
N LEU A 82 25.82 -14.07 4.07
CA LEU A 82 25.75 -14.73 5.38
C LEU A 82 25.90 -13.76 6.57
N SER A 83 26.33 -12.53 6.35
CA SER A 83 26.45 -11.52 7.42
C SER A 83 25.12 -10.88 7.80
N LYS A 84 24.06 -11.09 7.00
CA LYS A 84 22.72 -10.54 7.20
C LYS A 84 21.78 -11.58 7.78
N SER A 85 21.05 -11.23 8.84
CA SER A 85 19.95 -12.04 9.37
C SER A 85 18.70 -11.96 8.47
N LEU A 86 18.46 -10.80 7.85
CA LEU A 86 17.40 -10.60 6.86
C LEU A 86 17.68 -11.49 5.64
N GLN A 87 16.69 -12.30 5.26
CA GLN A 87 16.73 -13.07 4.03
C GLN A 87 16.14 -12.23 2.88
N SER A 88 14.92 -11.75 3.04
CA SER A 88 14.22 -10.96 2.02
C SER A 88 13.15 -10.05 2.61
N ALA A 89 12.78 -9.02 1.85
CA ALA A 89 11.60 -8.22 2.08
C ALA A 89 10.96 -7.89 0.74
N SER A 90 9.68 -8.26 0.56
CA SER A 90 8.86 -7.93 -0.61
C SER A 90 7.75 -6.98 -0.19
N ALA A 91 7.59 -5.86 -0.87
CA ALA A 91 6.66 -4.80 -0.45
C ALA A 91 5.96 -4.12 -1.63
N ILE A 92 4.69 -3.74 -1.41
CA ILE A 92 4.04 -2.63 -2.10
C ILE A 92 4.00 -1.42 -1.16
N SER A 93 4.33 -0.25 -1.68
CA SER A 93 4.23 1.01 -0.96
C SER A 93 3.67 2.06 -1.91
N THR A 94 2.60 2.73 -1.50
CA THR A 94 1.89 3.67 -2.37
C THR A 94 1.74 5.03 -1.70
N ILE A 95 1.75 6.05 -2.53
CA ILE A 95 1.41 7.43 -2.17
C ILE A 95 0.55 7.96 -3.29
N ILE A 96 -0.72 8.27 -3.01
CA ILE A 96 -1.63 8.89 -3.97
C ILE A 96 -2.11 10.20 -3.37
N HIS A 97 -1.70 11.30 -3.98
CA HIS A 97 -2.06 12.66 -3.59
C HIS A 97 -2.79 13.36 -4.75
N PRO A 98 -4.12 13.35 -4.76
CA PRO A 98 -4.90 14.10 -5.74
C PRO A 98 -4.62 15.59 -5.68
N LYS A 99 -4.79 16.29 -6.80
CA LYS A 99 -4.61 17.74 -6.88
C LYS A 99 -5.76 18.51 -6.27
N ASN A 100 -6.98 17.99 -6.45
CA ASN A 100 -8.18 18.56 -5.84
C ASN A 100 -8.18 18.28 -4.32
N PRO A 101 -8.16 19.29 -3.44
CA PRO A 101 -8.10 19.11 -1.99
C PRO A 101 -9.36 18.46 -1.40
N ASN A 102 -10.47 18.41 -2.14
CA ASN A 102 -11.70 17.72 -1.76
C ASN A 102 -11.65 16.21 -2.05
N VAL A 103 -10.59 15.72 -2.70
CA VAL A 103 -10.35 14.30 -2.99
C VAL A 103 -9.29 13.78 -2.03
N PRO A 104 -9.56 12.75 -1.22
CA PRO A 104 -8.63 12.30 -0.19
C PRO A 104 -7.40 11.63 -0.78
N SER A 105 -6.27 11.81 -0.11
CA SER A 105 -5.03 11.06 -0.34
C SER A 105 -5.08 9.70 0.36
N ILE A 106 -4.24 8.77 -0.09
CA ILE A 106 -4.04 7.47 0.59
C ILE A 106 -2.57 7.07 0.61
N HIS A 107 -2.19 6.39 1.69
CA HIS A 107 -0.96 5.62 1.79
C HIS A 107 -1.29 4.16 2.09
N ILE A 108 -0.71 3.24 1.33
CA ILE A 108 -0.83 1.80 1.58
C ILE A 108 0.57 1.22 1.64
N HIS A 109 0.81 0.36 2.63
CA HIS A 109 2.04 -0.43 2.70
C HIS A 109 1.70 -1.86 3.12
N ILE A 110 2.06 -2.83 2.29
CA ILE A 110 1.93 -4.26 2.61
C ILE A 110 3.26 -4.91 2.28
N SER A 111 3.87 -5.57 3.25
CA SER A 111 5.16 -6.22 3.06
C SER A 111 5.29 -7.51 3.86
N LEU A 112 5.96 -8.50 3.26
CA LEU A 112 6.47 -9.67 3.96
C LEU A 112 7.97 -9.50 4.19
N THR A 113 8.40 -9.59 5.44
CA THR A 113 9.80 -9.65 5.85
C THR A 113 10.13 -11.07 6.29
N SER A 114 11.17 -11.68 5.73
CA SER A 114 11.62 -13.03 6.05
C SER A 114 13.07 -13.03 6.51
N PHE A 115 13.38 -13.86 7.51
CA PHE A 115 14.71 -14.02 8.07
C PHE A 115 15.28 -15.39 7.77
N LYS A 116 16.61 -15.54 7.86
CA LYS A 116 17.32 -16.79 7.59
C LYS A 116 17.09 -17.89 8.62
N ASP A 117 16.60 -17.53 9.80
CA ASP A 117 16.19 -18.47 10.85
C ASP A 117 14.79 -19.08 10.61
N GLY A 118 14.14 -18.73 9.48
CA GLY A 118 12.81 -19.21 9.11
C GLY A 118 11.66 -18.36 9.65
N ASN A 119 11.93 -17.35 10.48
CA ASN A 119 10.91 -16.40 10.91
C ASN A 119 10.49 -15.50 9.74
N SER A 120 9.21 -15.14 9.71
CA SER A 120 8.68 -14.14 8.81
C SER A 120 7.48 -13.45 9.44
N TYR A 121 7.20 -12.22 8.99
CA TYR A 121 6.01 -11.49 9.42
C TYR A 121 5.56 -10.51 8.35
N TRP A 122 4.28 -10.17 8.40
CA TRP A 122 3.69 -9.13 7.59
C TRP A 122 3.67 -7.79 8.33
N ARG A 123 3.85 -6.72 7.57
CA ARG A 123 3.42 -5.37 7.92
C ARG A 123 2.30 -4.99 6.98
N ILE A 124 1.15 -4.60 7.53
CA ILE A 124 -0.06 -4.28 6.76
C ILE A 124 -0.57 -2.92 7.22
N MET A 125 -0.67 -1.97 6.30
CA MET A 125 -1.00 -0.58 6.61
C MET A 125 -1.86 0.04 5.52
N ALA A 126 -2.87 0.80 5.95
CA ALA A 126 -3.61 1.74 5.11
C ALA A 126 -3.94 3.01 5.91
N ASP A 127 -3.86 4.18 5.26
CA ASP A 127 -4.10 5.48 5.88
C ASP A 127 -4.81 6.41 4.89
N LEU A 128 -6.09 6.69 5.14
CA LEU A 128 -6.86 7.69 4.40
C LEU A 128 -6.54 9.08 4.94
N ASN A 129 -5.97 9.95 4.10
CA ASN A 129 -5.37 11.21 4.53
C ASN A 129 -5.89 12.38 3.68
N PRO A 130 -7.11 12.89 3.95
CA PRO A 130 -7.68 14.02 3.22
C PRO A 130 -7.04 15.34 3.62
N SER A 131 -6.95 16.29 2.67
CA SER A 131 -6.63 17.68 2.95
C SER A 131 -7.82 18.40 3.59
N LEU A 132 -9.03 18.12 3.12
CA LEU A 132 -10.30 18.55 3.69
C LEU A 132 -11.10 17.31 4.08
N GLU A 133 -11.44 17.20 5.37
CA GLU A 133 -12.14 16.04 5.90
C GLU A 133 -13.55 15.91 5.32
N ASN A 134 -13.92 14.69 4.96
CA ASN A 134 -15.27 14.31 4.57
C ASN A 134 -15.70 13.10 5.40
N MET A 135 -16.76 13.27 6.19
CA MET A 135 -17.23 12.26 7.13
C MET A 135 -17.79 11.00 6.44
N GLU A 136 -18.32 11.13 5.23
CA GLU A 136 -18.82 10.00 4.45
C GLU A 136 -17.66 9.14 3.96
N ASP A 137 -16.60 9.75 3.41
CA ASP A 137 -15.39 9.04 2.98
C ASP A 137 -14.75 8.28 4.14
N LYS A 138 -14.64 8.95 5.30
CA LYS A 138 -14.13 8.34 6.52
C LYS A 138 -14.95 7.12 6.91
N LYS A 139 -16.28 7.26 6.94
CA LYS A 139 -17.20 6.19 7.30
C LYS A 139 -17.07 4.98 6.37
N ILE A 140 -17.06 5.22 5.05
CA ILE A 140 -16.92 4.15 4.03
C ILE A 140 -15.59 3.42 4.22
N PHE A 141 -14.50 4.16 4.47
CA PHE A 141 -13.20 3.57 4.65
C PHE A 141 -13.07 2.79 5.98
N ASP A 142 -13.60 3.33 7.09
CA ASP A 142 -13.67 2.65 8.39
C ASP A 142 -14.46 1.33 8.30
N GLU A 143 -15.59 1.33 7.59
CA GLU A 143 -16.40 0.13 7.37
C GLU A 143 -15.64 -0.93 6.56
N CYS A 144 -14.92 -0.53 5.52
CA CYS A 144 -14.04 -1.42 4.77
C CYS A 144 -12.97 -2.05 5.67
N LEU A 145 -12.24 -1.22 6.44
CA LEU A 145 -11.21 -1.71 7.36
C LEU A 145 -11.79 -2.70 8.38
N LYS A 146 -12.95 -2.42 8.94
CA LYS A 146 -13.62 -3.29 9.90
C LYS A 146 -14.03 -4.62 9.29
N GLN A 147 -14.61 -4.60 8.08
CA GLN A 147 -15.07 -5.79 7.39
C GLN A 147 -13.93 -6.73 7.00
N ILE A 148 -12.83 -6.18 6.46
CA ILE A 148 -11.73 -7.00 5.97
C ILE A 148 -10.82 -7.49 7.10
N SER A 149 -10.63 -6.69 8.16
CA SER A 149 -9.70 -7.02 9.24
C SER A 149 -10.31 -7.94 10.30
N LYS A 150 -11.64 -8.00 10.41
CA LYS A 150 -12.36 -8.88 11.34
C LYS A 150 -11.76 -8.84 12.76
N GLU A 151 -11.27 -9.99 13.24
CA GLU A 151 -10.63 -10.15 14.56
C GLU A 151 -9.39 -9.26 14.75
N ASN A 152 -8.73 -8.83 13.69
CA ASN A 152 -7.55 -7.96 13.72
C ASN A 152 -7.90 -6.46 13.78
N TYR A 153 -9.17 -6.08 13.67
CA TYR A 153 -9.57 -4.68 13.51
C TYR A 153 -9.17 -3.82 14.72
N GLU A 154 -9.48 -4.26 15.93
CA GLU A 154 -9.19 -3.49 17.15
C GLU A 154 -7.68 -3.29 17.34
N GLU A 155 -6.89 -4.36 17.16
CA GLU A 155 -5.43 -4.27 17.30
C GLU A 155 -4.84 -3.40 16.19
N GLY A 156 -5.27 -3.57 14.94
CA GLY A 156 -4.78 -2.78 13.82
C GLY A 156 -5.12 -1.29 13.94
N THR A 157 -6.31 -0.95 14.43
CA THR A 157 -6.71 0.43 14.71
C THR A 157 -5.87 1.01 15.84
N LYS A 158 -5.72 0.28 16.96
CA LYS A 158 -4.90 0.72 18.10
C LYS A 158 -3.43 0.97 17.71
N GLN A 159 -2.84 0.09 16.92
CA GLN A 159 -1.48 0.29 16.42
C GLN A 159 -1.43 1.48 15.45
N GLY A 160 -2.45 1.65 14.60
CA GLY A 160 -2.59 2.78 13.70
C GLY A 160 -2.65 4.12 14.45
N GLU A 161 -3.51 4.23 15.46
CA GLU A 161 -3.60 5.42 16.32
C GLU A 161 -2.23 5.82 16.90
N LYS A 162 -1.46 4.85 17.37
CA LYS A 162 -0.12 5.09 17.90
C LYS A 162 0.87 5.49 16.80
N TYR A 163 0.85 4.80 15.66
CA TYR A 163 1.82 4.98 14.59
C TYR A 163 1.65 6.32 13.87
N PHE A 164 0.40 6.73 13.62
CA PHE A 164 0.09 7.94 12.87
C PHE A 164 -0.04 9.20 13.73
N PHE A 165 0.06 9.08 15.05
CA PHE A 165 0.06 10.25 15.93
C PHE A 165 1.34 11.07 15.75
N ILE A 166 1.18 12.38 15.54
CA ILE A 166 2.27 13.36 15.40
C ILE A 166 2.35 14.19 16.68
N PRO A 167 3.26 13.87 17.63
CA PRO A 167 3.31 14.55 18.93
C PRO A 167 3.51 16.07 18.80
N ALA A 168 4.35 16.51 17.88
CA ALA A 168 4.63 17.93 17.66
C ALA A 168 3.40 18.75 17.24
N LEU A 169 2.38 18.11 16.64
CA LEU A 169 1.15 18.74 16.18
C LEU A 169 -0.07 18.37 17.04
N ASN A 170 0.11 17.50 18.01
CA ASN A 170 -0.93 16.90 18.85
C ASN A 170 -2.16 16.41 18.03
N ARG A 171 -1.90 15.76 16.91
CA ARG A 171 -2.93 15.20 16.02
C ARG A 171 -2.41 13.99 15.26
N HIS A 172 -3.31 13.22 14.69
CA HIS A 172 -2.97 12.14 13.76
C HIS A 172 -2.72 12.67 12.33
N ARG A 173 -1.89 11.95 11.58
CA ARG A 173 -1.91 11.99 10.13
C ARG A 173 -3.10 11.12 9.68
N GLY A 174 -3.87 11.63 8.71
CA GLY A 174 -5.05 10.91 8.25
C GLY A 174 -6.22 10.93 9.23
N VAL A 175 -7.34 10.39 8.78
CA VAL A 175 -8.63 10.38 9.52
C VAL A 175 -9.15 8.97 9.77
N SER A 176 -8.63 7.98 9.02
CA SER A 176 -8.98 6.57 9.13
C SER A 176 -7.76 5.75 8.78
N HIS A 177 -7.29 4.93 9.70
CA HIS A 177 -6.05 4.21 9.54
C HIS A 177 -6.04 2.86 10.23
N PHE A 178 -5.25 1.96 9.66
CA PHE A 178 -5.00 0.61 10.15
C PHE A 178 -3.51 0.31 10.02
N TYR A 179 -2.92 -0.29 11.04
CA TYR A 179 -1.53 -0.69 11.04
C TYR A 179 -1.33 -1.95 11.86
N LEU A 180 -0.82 -2.99 11.23
CA LEU A 180 -0.35 -4.19 11.93
C LEU A 180 1.16 -4.33 11.68
N GLU A 181 1.93 -4.25 12.74
CA GLU A 181 3.36 -4.57 12.76
C GLU A 181 3.55 -6.01 13.23
N ASN A 182 4.47 -6.73 12.61
CA ASN A 182 4.84 -8.09 12.98
C ASN A 182 3.67 -9.09 12.94
N TYR A 183 2.70 -8.90 12.03
CA TYR A 183 1.57 -9.79 11.90
C TYR A 183 1.98 -11.15 11.35
N LYS A 184 1.65 -12.19 12.08
CA LYS A 184 1.76 -13.59 11.67
C LYS A 184 0.85 -14.46 12.52
N THR A 185 0.34 -15.54 11.93
CA THR A 185 -0.35 -16.62 12.64
C THR A 185 0.44 -17.93 12.47
N GLU A 186 -0.09 -19.02 12.97
CA GLU A 186 0.47 -20.36 12.74
C GLU A 186 0.22 -20.85 11.30
N ASP A 187 -0.71 -20.23 10.56
CA ASP A 187 -1.06 -20.58 9.18
C ASP A 187 -0.57 -19.51 8.22
N LYS A 188 0.59 -19.76 7.63
CA LYS A 188 1.18 -18.85 6.65
C LYS A 188 0.26 -18.59 5.44
N GLN A 189 -0.55 -19.58 5.01
CA GLN A 189 -1.44 -19.36 3.87
C GLN A 189 -2.57 -18.39 4.23
N LYS A 190 -3.14 -18.52 5.44
CA LYS A 190 -4.12 -17.57 5.97
C LYS A 190 -3.54 -16.14 6.03
N ASP A 191 -2.27 -16.01 6.42
CA ASP A 191 -1.60 -14.71 6.47
C ASP A 191 -1.43 -14.10 5.07
N PHE A 192 -1.05 -14.91 4.07
CA PHE A 192 -0.97 -14.48 2.67
C PHE A 192 -2.34 -14.06 2.13
N ASP A 193 -3.38 -14.86 2.37
CA ASP A 193 -4.74 -14.58 1.92
C ASP A 193 -5.25 -13.28 2.55
N PHE A 194 -5.02 -13.08 3.83
CA PHE A 194 -5.37 -11.83 4.53
C PHE A 194 -4.66 -10.62 3.94
N ALA A 195 -3.35 -10.68 3.71
CA ALA A 195 -2.59 -9.59 3.13
C ALA A 195 -3.09 -9.22 1.71
N LEU A 196 -3.43 -10.23 0.89
CA LEU A 196 -3.96 -10.03 -0.46
C LEU A 196 -5.35 -9.41 -0.43
N ASP A 197 -6.26 -9.95 0.38
CA ASP A 197 -7.65 -9.50 0.45
C ASP A 197 -7.76 -8.12 1.09
N PHE A 198 -6.94 -7.83 2.11
CA PHE A 198 -6.80 -6.49 2.68
C PHE A 198 -6.40 -5.49 1.60
N GLY A 199 -5.33 -5.78 0.85
CA GLY A 199 -4.83 -4.90 -0.19
C GLY A 199 -5.87 -4.64 -1.29
N LYS A 200 -6.56 -5.69 -1.77
CA LYS A 200 -7.64 -5.56 -2.77
C LYS A 200 -8.78 -4.69 -2.25
N SER A 201 -9.28 -4.97 -1.05
CA SER A 201 -10.44 -4.27 -0.49
C SER A 201 -10.16 -2.79 -0.26
N VAL A 202 -8.99 -2.46 0.29
CA VAL A 202 -8.58 -1.08 0.53
C VAL A 202 -8.39 -0.32 -0.78
N ILE A 203 -7.74 -0.93 -1.78
CA ILE A 203 -7.56 -0.32 -3.11
C ILE A 203 -8.92 -0.03 -3.74
N ASP A 204 -9.81 -1.02 -3.76
CA ASP A 204 -11.12 -0.88 -4.41
C ASP A 204 -11.97 0.21 -3.73
N THR A 205 -12.06 0.17 -2.40
CA THR A 205 -12.81 1.17 -1.63
C THR A 205 -12.25 2.57 -1.83
N TYR A 206 -10.93 2.72 -1.85
CA TYR A 206 -10.32 4.02 -2.13
C TYR A 206 -10.65 4.53 -3.53
N ILE A 207 -10.57 3.69 -4.54
CA ILE A 207 -10.93 4.06 -5.93
C ILE A 207 -12.39 4.50 -6.02
N ASP A 208 -13.30 3.81 -5.34
CA ASP A 208 -14.72 4.17 -5.32
C ASP A 208 -14.92 5.55 -4.65
N ILE A 209 -14.26 5.80 -3.51
CA ILE A 209 -14.29 7.08 -2.82
C ILE A 209 -13.81 8.21 -3.75
N ILE A 210 -12.64 8.08 -4.36
CA ILE A 210 -12.07 9.16 -5.17
C ILE A 210 -12.79 9.32 -6.51
N SER A 211 -13.34 8.25 -7.10
CA SER A 211 -14.18 8.33 -8.29
C SER A 211 -15.42 9.17 -8.02
N ASN A 212 -16.12 8.91 -6.91
CA ASN A 212 -17.26 9.72 -6.48
C ASN A 212 -16.85 11.16 -6.17
N ALA A 213 -15.71 11.37 -5.52
CA ALA A 213 -15.21 12.69 -5.18
C ALA A 213 -14.86 13.53 -6.44
N PHE A 214 -14.19 12.93 -7.44
CA PHE A 214 -13.92 13.61 -8.72
C PHE A 214 -15.19 13.99 -9.49
N GLU A 215 -16.22 13.14 -9.41
CA GLU A 215 -17.49 13.40 -10.08
C GLU A 215 -18.33 14.50 -9.40
N THR A 216 -18.33 14.53 -8.07
CA THR A 216 -19.28 15.35 -7.29
C THR A 216 -18.68 16.59 -6.64
N ARG A 217 -17.33 16.63 -6.42
CA ARG A 217 -16.66 17.70 -5.67
C ARG A 217 -15.74 18.50 -6.58
N LYS A 218 -16.26 19.62 -7.06
CA LYS A 218 -15.47 20.55 -7.86
C LYS A 218 -14.48 21.32 -7.00
N THR A 219 -13.32 21.69 -7.56
CA THR A 219 -12.36 22.65 -6.98
C THR A 219 -12.91 24.06 -7.00
#